data_eebbb4f1d39d8fe5de7a6371c5b88e06
#
_entry.id   eebbb4f1d39d8fe5de7a6371c5b88e06
#
_cell.length_a   1.000
_cell.length_b   1.000
_cell.length_c   1.000
_cell.angle_alpha   90.00
_cell.angle_beta   90.00
_cell.angle_gamma   90.00
#
_symmetry.space_group_name_H-M   'P 1'
#
loop_
_entity.id
_entity.type
_entity.pdbx_description
1 polymer ?
#
loop_
_entity_poly.entity_id
_entity_poly.type
_entity_poly.pdbx_seq_one_letter_code
_entity_poly.pdbx_strand_id
1 'polypeptide(L)'
;MKTALIAGATGLIGHQLLQLLIQSPLYEKVIAITRQDLAAHPKLVQVKMEFGNITEKAGMLKADDVFCCLGTTIAKAGSKEKFRQVDFYYPYLLAKTTHAAGARQYLLVSALGANKSSTIFYNEVKGEVEEAVSSVGFDAVHIFRPSLLLGPRTEKRSGEDAAKLFYRVFGFFIPGKYKAVSSMKVAKAMLDFATQDKKGTFIHESDELQRF
;
A
#
# COMPACT_ATOMS: atom_id res chain seq x y z
N MET A 1 -15.68 -10.87 14.16
CA MET A 1 -15.17 -9.64 13.52
C MET A 1 -13.68 -9.78 13.29
N LYS A 2 -13.12 -9.05 12.32
CA LYS A 2 -11.71 -9.18 11.92
C LYS A 2 -10.84 -8.09 12.57
N THR A 3 -9.53 -8.35 12.62
CA THR A 3 -8.50 -7.36 12.91
C THR A 3 -7.78 -6.97 11.62
N ALA A 4 -7.70 -5.67 11.32
CA ALA A 4 -6.87 -5.13 10.25
C ALA A 4 -5.51 -4.68 10.78
N LEU A 5 -4.46 -4.84 9.98
CA LEU A 5 -3.17 -4.21 10.22
C LEU A 5 -2.82 -3.30 9.05
N ILE A 6 -2.40 -2.07 9.31
CA ILE A 6 -1.96 -1.13 8.30
C ILE A 6 -0.54 -0.64 8.55
N ALA A 7 0.29 -0.72 7.51
CA ALA A 7 1.61 -0.10 7.45
C ALA A 7 1.60 1.04 6.43
N GLY A 8 2.19 2.19 6.80
CA GLY A 8 2.17 3.40 5.96
C GLY A 8 0.92 4.27 6.14
N ALA A 9 0.28 4.23 7.30
CA ALA A 9 -0.94 4.97 7.64
C ALA A 9 -0.83 6.51 7.54
N THR A 10 0.36 7.06 7.49
CA THR A 10 0.61 8.51 7.28
C THR A 10 0.81 8.90 5.82
N GLY A 11 0.90 7.92 4.91
CA GLY A 11 1.03 8.15 3.47
C GLY A 11 -0.29 8.53 2.81
N LEU A 12 -0.21 8.91 1.53
CA LEU A 12 -1.34 9.44 0.75
C LEU A 12 -2.54 8.46 0.69
N ILE A 13 -2.28 7.19 0.39
CA ILE A 13 -3.32 6.15 0.37
C ILE A 13 -3.61 5.68 1.80
N GLY A 14 -2.56 5.41 2.58
CA GLY A 14 -2.71 4.83 3.91
C GLY A 14 -3.49 5.70 4.88
N HIS A 15 -3.40 7.03 4.79
CA HIS A 15 -4.20 7.94 5.60
C HIS A 15 -5.70 7.79 5.29
N GLN A 16 -6.06 7.75 4.01
CA GLN A 16 -7.45 7.55 3.59
C GLN A 16 -7.96 6.16 4.00
N LEU A 17 -7.12 5.14 3.78
CA LEU A 17 -7.47 3.76 4.11
C LEU A 17 -7.66 3.57 5.62
N LEU A 18 -6.81 4.18 6.46
CA LEU A 18 -6.95 4.11 7.92
C LEU A 18 -8.34 4.60 8.36
N GLN A 19 -8.82 5.73 7.81
CA GLN A 19 -10.14 6.26 8.13
C GLN A 19 -11.26 5.29 7.71
N LEU A 20 -11.14 4.69 6.53
CA LEU A 20 -12.11 3.69 6.05
C LEU A 20 -12.11 2.43 6.92
N LEU A 21 -10.94 1.93 7.32
CA LEU A 21 -10.82 0.75 8.19
C LEU A 21 -11.44 0.98 9.56
N ILE A 22 -11.19 2.13 10.17
CA ILE A 22 -11.77 2.52 11.48
C ILE A 22 -13.29 2.60 11.41
N GLN A 23 -13.84 3.13 10.33
CA GLN A 23 -15.28 3.28 10.13
C GLN A 23 -15.97 1.97 9.70
N SER A 24 -15.22 1.03 9.16
CA SER A 24 -15.79 -0.24 8.66
C SER A 24 -16.34 -1.11 9.80
N PRO A 25 -17.56 -1.66 9.66
CA PRO A 25 -18.09 -2.64 10.60
C PRO A 25 -17.39 -4.00 10.52
N LEU A 26 -16.61 -4.26 9.47
CA LEU A 26 -15.87 -5.51 9.28
C LEU A 26 -14.79 -5.69 10.35
N TYR A 27 -14.14 -4.58 10.74
CA TYR A 27 -13.03 -4.61 11.68
C TYR A 27 -13.42 -4.08 13.05
N GLU A 28 -13.19 -4.89 14.08
CA GLU A 28 -13.32 -4.47 15.48
C GLU A 28 -12.05 -3.77 15.99
N LYS A 29 -10.89 -4.11 15.39
CA LYS A 29 -9.59 -3.57 15.74
C LYS A 29 -8.78 -3.25 14.50
N VAL A 30 -8.09 -2.11 14.52
CA VAL A 30 -7.13 -1.69 13.50
C VAL A 30 -5.78 -1.44 14.15
N ILE A 31 -4.77 -2.21 13.77
CA ILE A 31 -3.39 -2.05 14.22
C ILE A 31 -2.65 -1.19 13.19
N ALA A 32 -2.12 -0.05 13.61
CA ALA A 32 -1.30 0.80 12.75
C ALA A 32 0.17 0.76 13.18
N ILE A 33 1.04 0.30 12.28
CA ILE A 33 2.49 0.45 12.45
C ILE A 33 2.86 1.88 12.07
N THR A 34 3.42 2.62 13.01
CA THR A 34 3.73 4.04 12.84
C THR A 34 5.01 4.45 13.56
N ARG A 35 5.63 5.54 13.10
CA ARG A 35 6.73 6.22 13.80
C ARG A 35 6.25 7.48 14.53
N GLN A 36 5.09 7.99 14.14
CA GLN A 36 4.49 9.21 14.67
C GLN A 36 3.18 8.89 15.36
N ASP A 37 2.73 9.78 16.22
CA ASP A 37 1.40 9.68 16.82
C ASP A 37 0.31 9.92 15.78
N LEU A 38 -0.68 9.06 15.78
CA LEU A 38 -1.94 9.22 15.05
C LEU A 38 -3.03 9.66 16.01
N ALA A 39 -4.08 10.29 15.48
CA ALA A 39 -5.26 10.63 16.29
C ALA A 39 -5.83 9.38 16.98
N ALA A 40 -6.14 9.49 18.26
CA ALA A 40 -6.67 8.37 19.03
C ALA A 40 -8.08 7.98 18.56
N HIS A 41 -8.35 6.68 18.52
CA HIS A 41 -9.68 6.15 18.21
C HIS A 41 -9.88 4.82 18.97
N PRO A 42 -11.09 4.49 19.46
CA PRO A 42 -11.32 3.26 20.24
C PRO A 42 -10.91 1.97 19.54
N LYS A 43 -11.06 1.89 18.21
CA LYS A 43 -10.64 0.73 17.42
C LYS A 43 -9.13 0.72 17.06
N LEU A 44 -8.40 1.84 17.27
CA LEU A 44 -7.04 2.00 16.77
C LEU A 44 -6.02 1.64 17.84
N VAL A 45 -5.18 0.66 17.53
CA VAL A 45 -3.99 0.30 18.30
C VAL A 45 -2.76 0.77 17.54
N GLN A 46 -2.00 1.69 18.11
CA GLN A 46 -0.79 2.22 17.51
C GLN A 46 0.42 1.44 18.00
N VAL A 47 1.15 0.80 17.08
CA VAL A 47 2.40 0.12 17.38
C VAL A 47 3.55 0.98 16.86
N LYS A 48 4.14 1.75 17.78
CA LYS A 48 5.28 2.60 17.45
C LYS A 48 6.55 1.77 17.33
N MET A 49 7.15 1.78 16.13
CA MET A 49 8.42 1.10 15.89
C MET A 49 9.11 1.61 14.62
N GLU A 50 10.40 1.38 14.55
CA GLU A 50 11.13 1.36 13.27
C GLU A 50 10.96 -0.01 12.61
N PHE A 51 10.81 -0.05 11.27
CA PHE A 51 10.54 -1.29 10.55
C PHE A 51 11.65 -2.36 10.69
N GLY A 52 12.88 -1.93 11.01
CA GLY A 52 13.97 -2.87 11.30
C GLY A 52 13.70 -3.79 12.48
N ASN A 53 12.85 -3.38 13.42
CA ASN A 53 12.54 -4.09 14.65
C ASN A 53 11.20 -4.85 14.59
N ILE A 54 10.64 -5.07 13.40
CA ILE A 54 9.30 -5.63 13.24
C ILE A 54 9.19 -7.06 13.80
N THR A 55 10.25 -7.87 13.68
CA THR A 55 10.29 -9.25 14.18
C THR A 55 10.25 -9.32 15.71
N GLU A 56 10.84 -8.34 16.41
CA GLU A 56 10.81 -8.25 17.87
C GLU A 56 9.40 -7.97 18.40
N LYS A 57 8.58 -7.32 17.60
CA LYS A 57 7.19 -6.96 17.95
C LYS A 57 6.13 -7.83 17.26
N ALA A 58 6.53 -8.97 16.69
CA ALA A 58 5.62 -9.87 15.95
C ALA A 58 4.34 -10.23 16.73
N GLY A 59 4.45 -10.46 18.03
CA GLY A 59 3.29 -10.75 18.89
C GLY A 59 2.23 -9.64 18.95
N MET A 60 2.60 -8.38 18.67
CA MET A 60 1.68 -7.24 18.63
C MET A 60 1.02 -7.05 17.25
N LEU A 61 1.45 -7.81 16.23
CA LEU A 61 1.07 -7.64 14.83
C LEU A 61 0.07 -8.71 14.34
N LYS A 62 -0.56 -9.42 15.26
CA LYS A 62 -1.56 -10.45 14.93
C LYS A 62 -2.81 -9.78 14.33
N ALA A 63 -3.11 -10.09 13.07
CA ALA A 63 -4.22 -9.55 12.31
C ALA A 63 -4.71 -10.59 11.29
N ASP A 64 -5.94 -10.42 10.80
CA ASP A 64 -6.52 -11.23 9.73
C ASP A 64 -6.12 -10.69 8.35
N ASP A 65 -6.26 -9.38 8.15
CA ASP A 65 -6.00 -8.71 6.89
C ASP A 65 -4.90 -7.65 7.07
N VAL A 66 -3.88 -7.68 6.19
CA VAL A 66 -2.71 -6.80 6.25
C VAL A 66 -2.67 -5.87 5.07
N PHE A 67 -2.69 -4.57 5.32
CA PHE A 67 -2.65 -3.50 4.33
C PHE A 67 -1.28 -2.82 4.32
N CYS A 68 -0.52 -3.03 3.26
CA CYS A 68 0.79 -2.42 3.07
C CYS A 68 0.72 -1.23 2.11
N CYS A 69 0.71 -0.04 2.67
CA CYS A 69 0.77 1.23 1.96
C CYS A 69 2.16 1.89 2.07
N LEU A 70 3.20 1.08 2.36
CA LEU A 70 4.58 1.56 2.37
C LEU A 70 5.04 1.88 0.97
N GLY A 71 5.83 2.92 0.87
CA GLY A 71 6.47 3.31 -0.37
C GLY A 71 7.11 4.68 -0.25
N THR A 72 8.15 4.91 -1.05
CA THR A 72 8.83 6.17 -1.14
C THR A 72 9.16 6.50 -2.60
N THR A 73 9.93 7.54 -2.84
CA THR A 73 10.54 7.81 -4.14
C THR A 73 12.05 7.73 -4.00
N ILE A 74 12.76 7.46 -5.09
CA ILE A 74 14.24 7.43 -5.08
C ILE A 74 14.79 8.77 -4.55
N ALA A 75 14.19 9.88 -4.98
CA ALA A 75 14.56 11.23 -4.51
C ALA A 75 14.36 11.40 -2.99
N LYS A 76 13.23 10.93 -2.45
CA LYS A 76 12.93 11.01 -1.00
C LYS A 76 13.78 10.03 -0.18
N ALA A 77 14.07 8.87 -0.72
CA ALA A 77 14.95 7.89 -0.09
C ALA A 77 16.41 8.36 -0.03
N GLY A 78 16.84 9.15 -1.01
CA GLY A 78 18.19 9.67 -1.13
C GLY A 78 19.19 8.70 -1.76
N SER A 79 18.89 7.40 -1.82
CA SER A 79 19.69 6.41 -2.54
C SER A 79 18.84 5.24 -3.04
N LYS A 80 19.39 4.44 -3.97
CA LYS A 80 18.76 3.22 -4.47
C LYS A 80 18.62 2.16 -3.37
N GLU A 81 19.60 2.03 -2.51
CA GLU A 81 19.64 1.09 -1.38
C GLU A 81 18.52 1.41 -0.37
N LYS A 82 18.38 2.67 0.01
CA LYS A 82 17.32 3.12 0.91
C LYS A 82 15.94 3.00 0.26
N PHE A 83 15.83 3.25 -1.05
CA PHE A 83 14.60 3.00 -1.79
C PHE A 83 14.23 1.51 -1.72
N ARG A 84 15.16 0.60 -2.02
CA ARG A 84 14.96 -0.85 -1.95
C ARG A 84 14.59 -1.33 -0.54
N GLN A 85 15.19 -0.71 0.47
CA GLN A 85 14.84 -1.00 1.87
C GLN A 85 13.36 -0.72 2.17
N VAL A 86 12.84 0.44 1.73
CA VAL A 86 11.47 0.86 2.01
C VAL A 86 10.45 0.18 1.10
N ASP A 87 10.76 0.01 -0.20
CA ASP A 87 9.82 -0.44 -1.22
C ASP A 87 9.89 -1.95 -1.52
N PHE A 88 10.93 -2.64 -1.03
CA PHE A 88 11.04 -4.10 -1.13
C PHE A 88 11.15 -4.75 0.26
N TYR A 89 12.19 -4.39 1.03
CA TYR A 89 12.55 -5.16 2.23
C TYR A 89 11.48 -5.06 3.32
N TYR A 90 10.98 -3.87 3.60
CA TYR A 90 9.97 -3.67 4.64
C TYR A 90 8.62 -4.30 4.31
N PRO A 91 8.04 -4.15 3.10
CA PRO A 91 6.83 -4.87 2.73
C PRO A 91 6.99 -6.39 2.77
N TYR A 92 8.11 -6.94 2.32
CA TYR A 92 8.39 -8.37 2.37
C TYR A 92 8.54 -8.87 3.81
N LEU A 93 9.29 -8.16 4.65
CA LEU A 93 9.47 -8.52 6.05
C LEU A 93 8.14 -8.45 6.81
N LEU A 94 7.32 -7.42 6.54
CA LEU A 94 5.96 -7.32 7.07
C LEU A 94 5.12 -8.54 6.68
N ALA A 95 5.13 -8.91 5.40
CA ALA A 95 4.39 -10.06 4.90
C ALA A 95 4.80 -11.34 5.63
N LYS A 96 6.10 -11.63 5.72
CA LYS A 96 6.59 -12.82 6.44
C LYS A 96 6.19 -12.83 7.91
N THR A 97 6.37 -11.70 8.59
CA THR A 97 6.09 -11.61 10.03
C THR A 97 4.60 -11.78 10.32
N THR A 98 3.74 -11.13 9.54
CA THR A 98 2.29 -11.20 9.77
C THR A 98 1.69 -12.53 9.31
N HIS A 99 2.18 -13.14 8.24
CA HIS A 99 1.79 -14.48 7.83
C HIS A 99 2.14 -15.52 8.92
N ALA A 100 3.36 -15.47 9.45
CA ALA A 100 3.76 -16.34 10.57
C ALA A 100 2.91 -16.11 11.83
N ALA A 101 2.34 -14.91 12.01
CA ALA A 101 1.41 -14.57 13.08
C ALA A 101 -0.07 -14.94 12.78
N GLY A 102 -0.35 -15.58 11.63
CA GLY A 102 -1.65 -16.11 11.25
C GLY A 102 -2.49 -15.22 10.35
N ALA A 103 -1.92 -14.17 9.76
CA ALA A 103 -2.64 -13.34 8.79
C ALA A 103 -2.96 -14.13 7.51
N ARG A 104 -4.17 -13.92 7.00
CA ARG A 104 -4.71 -14.67 5.87
C ARG A 104 -4.67 -13.90 4.55
N GLN A 105 -4.77 -12.57 4.61
CA GLN A 105 -4.75 -11.72 3.42
C GLN A 105 -3.65 -10.65 3.50
N TYR A 106 -3.03 -10.38 2.35
CA TYR A 106 -2.07 -9.30 2.21
C TYR A 106 -2.41 -8.41 1.01
N LEU A 107 -2.57 -7.12 1.26
CA LEU A 107 -2.98 -6.12 0.28
C LEU A 107 -1.84 -5.10 0.11
N LEU A 108 -1.17 -5.15 -1.04
CA LEU A 108 0.05 -4.38 -1.33
C LEU A 108 -0.22 -3.24 -2.31
N VAL A 109 0.15 -2.03 -1.94
CA VAL A 109 0.25 -0.92 -2.89
C VAL A 109 1.59 -1.02 -3.63
N SER A 110 1.51 -1.35 -4.90
CA SER A 110 2.61 -1.39 -5.85
C SER A 110 2.59 -0.17 -6.79
N ALA A 111 2.91 -0.32 -8.05
CA ALA A 111 2.86 0.75 -9.04
C ALA A 111 2.60 0.21 -10.45
N LEU A 112 1.98 1.02 -11.29
CA LEU A 112 1.89 0.76 -12.73
C LEU A 112 3.29 0.54 -13.32
N GLY A 113 3.44 -0.52 -14.13
CA GLY A 113 4.70 -0.88 -14.77
C GLY A 113 5.64 -1.73 -13.90
N ALA A 114 5.21 -2.17 -12.71
CA ALA A 114 5.96 -3.12 -11.89
C ALA A 114 6.29 -4.40 -12.69
N ASN A 115 7.58 -4.72 -12.79
CA ASN A 115 8.08 -5.90 -13.51
C ASN A 115 9.49 -6.20 -13.06
N LYS A 116 9.74 -7.39 -12.49
CA LYS A 116 11.06 -7.81 -11.99
C LYS A 116 12.15 -7.85 -13.06
N SER A 117 11.77 -8.00 -14.32
CA SER A 117 12.69 -8.01 -15.48
C SER A 117 12.85 -6.62 -16.12
N SER A 118 12.36 -5.56 -15.49
CA SER A 118 12.48 -4.21 -16.02
C SER A 118 13.90 -3.69 -15.93
N THR A 119 14.34 -2.96 -16.96
CA THR A 119 15.59 -2.19 -16.91
C THR A 119 15.48 -0.90 -16.11
N ILE A 120 14.25 -0.49 -15.78
CA ILE A 120 13.98 0.67 -14.93
C ILE A 120 13.98 0.20 -13.48
N PHE A 121 14.99 0.62 -12.71
CA PHE A 121 15.20 0.22 -11.32
C PHE A 121 13.94 0.32 -10.42
N TYR A 122 13.16 1.38 -10.56
CA TYR A 122 11.91 1.53 -9.81
C TYR A 122 10.92 0.40 -10.09
N ASN A 123 10.70 0.09 -11.38
CA ASN A 123 9.77 -0.95 -11.82
C ASN A 123 10.28 -2.36 -11.46
N GLU A 124 11.59 -2.56 -11.54
CA GLU A 124 12.26 -3.80 -11.12
C GLU A 124 11.98 -4.09 -9.65
N VAL A 125 12.29 -3.14 -8.75
CA VAL A 125 12.07 -3.30 -7.30
C VAL A 125 10.60 -3.54 -6.98
N LYS A 126 9.67 -2.84 -7.66
CA LYS A 126 8.23 -3.06 -7.49
C LYS A 126 7.81 -4.46 -7.96
N GLY A 127 8.33 -4.93 -9.09
CA GLY A 127 8.06 -6.30 -9.57
C GLY A 127 8.61 -7.39 -8.65
N GLU A 128 9.80 -7.19 -8.12
CA GLU A 128 10.43 -8.11 -7.18
C GLU A 128 9.62 -8.23 -5.87
N VAL A 129 9.15 -7.13 -5.29
CA VAL A 129 8.35 -7.20 -4.05
C VAL A 129 7.00 -7.85 -4.28
N GLU A 130 6.37 -7.66 -5.43
CA GLU A 130 5.12 -8.35 -5.79
C GLU A 130 5.32 -9.88 -5.81
N GLU A 131 6.38 -10.35 -6.46
CA GLU A 131 6.71 -11.78 -6.52
C GLU A 131 7.05 -12.34 -5.12
N ALA A 132 7.90 -11.63 -4.38
CA ALA A 132 8.32 -12.05 -3.05
C ALA A 132 7.14 -12.17 -2.07
N VAL A 133 6.22 -11.20 -2.09
CA VAL A 133 5.02 -11.22 -1.25
C VAL A 133 4.05 -12.31 -1.67
N SER A 134 3.86 -12.52 -2.99
CA SER A 134 2.99 -13.58 -3.53
C SER A 134 3.47 -14.98 -3.16
N SER A 135 4.77 -15.15 -2.91
CA SER A 135 5.38 -16.44 -2.54
C SER A 135 5.34 -16.74 -1.05
N VAL A 136 4.83 -15.84 -0.20
CA VAL A 136 4.83 -16.03 1.28
C VAL A 136 3.85 -17.11 1.72
N GLY A 137 2.73 -17.29 1.01
CA GLY A 137 1.74 -18.34 1.28
C GLY A 137 0.42 -17.86 1.91
N PHE A 138 0.07 -16.58 1.79
CA PHE A 138 -1.25 -16.08 2.20
C PHE A 138 -2.38 -16.77 1.44
N ASP A 139 -3.56 -16.89 2.06
CA ASP A 139 -4.78 -17.35 1.37
C ASP A 139 -5.11 -16.43 0.18
N ALA A 140 -4.94 -15.11 0.37
CA ALA A 140 -5.13 -14.11 -0.68
C ALA A 140 -4.04 -13.04 -0.66
N VAL A 141 -3.57 -12.68 -1.86
CA VAL A 141 -2.67 -11.54 -2.08
C VAL A 141 -3.31 -10.62 -3.12
N HIS A 142 -3.55 -9.36 -2.76
CA HIS A 142 -4.05 -8.33 -3.65
C HIS A 142 -2.98 -7.29 -3.92
N ILE A 143 -2.60 -7.11 -5.17
CA ILE A 143 -1.57 -6.18 -5.61
C ILE A 143 -2.22 -5.05 -6.38
N PHE A 144 -2.11 -3.84 -5.86
CA PHE A 144 -2.69 -2.63 -6.45
C PHE A 144 -1.60 -1.86 -7.20
N ARG A 145 -1.78 -1.69 -8.50
CA ARG A 145 -0.86 -0.98 -9.41
C ARG A 145 -1.42 0.37 -9.85
N PRO A 146 -1.52 1.36 -8.95
CA PRO A 146 -1.98 2.68 -9.34
C PRO A 146 -0.98 3.33 -10.30
N SER A 147 -1.50 4.14 -11.23
CA SER A 147 -0.75 5.09 -12.02
C SER A 147 -0.35 6.31 -11.18
N LEU A 148 -0.26 7.50 -11.77
CA LEU A 148 -0.03 8.73 -11.01
C LEU A 148 -1.14 8.97 -9.98
N LEU A 149 -0.74 9.05 -8.69
CA LEU A 149 -1.68 9.27 -7.59
C LEU A 149 -2.01 10.75 -7.43
N LEU A 150 -3.31 11.06 -7.37
CA LEU A 150 -3.85 12.36 -7.00
C LEU A 150 -4.38 12.32 -5.55
N GLY A 151 -4.13 13.37 -4.79
CA GLY A 151 -4.67 13.52 -3.44
C GLY A 151 -4.03 14.68 -2.68
N PRO A 152 -4.61 15.05 -1.53
CA PRO A 152 -4.05 16.09 -0.67
C PRO A 152 -2.69 15.63 -0.15
N ARG A 153 -1.64 16.33 -0.53
CA ARG A 153 -0.26 16.08 -0.06
C ARG A 153 0.23 17.25 0.76
N THR A 154 0.92 16.95 1.83
CA THR A 154 1.65 17.93 2.64
C THR A 154 2.94 18.40 1.96
N GLU A 155 3.48 17.60 1.03
CA GLU A 155 4.72 17.92 0.30
C GLU A 155 4.46 17.94 -1.21
N LYS A 156 4.85 19.03 -1.90
CA LYS A 156 4.82 19.14 -3.37
C LYS A 156 5.94 18.29 -3.97
N ARG A 157 5.62 17.43 -4.96
CA ARG A 157 6.64 16.82 -5.83
C ARG A 157 7.00 17.80 -6.94
N SER A 158 8.30 17.96 -7.23
CA SER A 158 8.76 18.71 -8.41
C SER A 158 8.12 18.14 -9.69
N GLY A 159 7.50 18.99 -10.50
CA GLY A 159 6.81 18.59 -11.73
C GLY A 159 5.31 18.29 -11.61
N GLU A 160 4.73 18.31 -10.40
CA GLU A 160 3.32 17.98 -10.17
C GLU A 160 2.37 18.99 -10.85
N ASP A 161 2.74 20.28 -10.87
CA ASP A 161 1.92 21.32 -11.52
C ASP A 161 1.98 21.22 -13.05
N ALA A 162 3.13 20.88 -13.61
CA ALA A 162 3.27 20.59 -15.05
C ALA A 162 2.49 19.31 -15.45
N ALA A 163 2.53 18.26 -14.62
CA ALA A 163 1.75 17.06 -14.84
C ALA A 163 0.23 17.33 -14.76
N LYS A 164 -0.24 18.12 -13.79
CA LYS A 164 -1.65 18.53 -13.67
C LYS A 164 -2.11 19.35 -14.87
N LEU A 165 -1.28 20.28 -15.35
CA LEU A 165 -1.59 21.09 -16.54
C LEU A 165 -1.65 20.21 -17.79
N PHE A 166 -0.69 19.30 -17.97
CA PHE A 166 -0.69 18.34 -19.07
C PHE A 166 -1.93 17.44 -19.04
N TYR A 167 -2.30 16.91 -17.88
CA TYR A 167 -3.51 16.10 -17.71
C TYR A 167 -4.79 16.89 -17.98
N ARG A 168 -4.84 18.17 -17.63
CA ARG A 168 -6.00 19.04 -17.91
C ARG A 168 -6.21 19.26 -19.41
N VAL A 169 -5.14 19.32 -20.19
CA VAL A 169 -5.19 19.57 -21.63
C VAL A 169 -5.32 18.28 -22.45
N PHE A 170 -4.60 17.23 -22.08
CA PHE A 170 -4.46 16.00 -22.88
C PHE A 170 -5.08 14.77 -22.24
N GLY A 171 -5.66 14.88 -21.06
CA GLY A 171 -6.17 13.73 -20.28
C GLY A 171 -7.24 12.90 -21.00
N PHE A 172 -7.95 13.48 -21.99
CA PHE A 172 -8.94 12.77 -22.80
C PHE A 172 -8.31 11.71 -23.70
N PHE A 173 -7.09 11.94 -24.19
CA PHE A 173 -6.36 11.02 -25.07
C PHE A 173 -5.53 9.98 -24.33
N ILE A 174 -5.42 10.06 -23.00
CA ILE A 174 -4.63 9.11 -22.21
C ILE A 174 -5.44 7.82 -22.00
N PRO A 175 -4.93 6.63 -22.37
CA PRO A 175 -5.59 5.36 -22.08
C PRO A 175 -5.89 5.21 -20.58
N GLY A 176 -7.02 4.57 -20.25
CA GLY A 176 -7.54 4.45 -18.88
C GLY A 176 -6.51 4.04 -17.84
N LYS A 177 -5.67 3.05 -18.16
CA LYS A 177 -4.61 2.53 -17.27
C LYS A 177 -3.52 3.55 -16.91
N TYR A 178 -3.32 4.60 -17.71
CA TYR A 178 -2.33 5.65 -17.45
C TYR A 178 -2.95 6.91 -16.84
N LYS A 179 -4.29 6.98 -16.76
CA LYS A 179 -4.97 8.11 -16.13
C LYS A 179 -4.64 8.15 -14.65
N ALA A 180 -4.39 9.36 -14.14
CA ALA A 180 -4.14 9.57 -12.72
C ALA A 180 -5.34 9.09 -11.89
N VAL A 181 -5.08 8.39 -10.80
CA VAL A 181 -6.10 7.85 -9.90
C VAL A 181 -6.06 8.54 -8.53
N SER A 182 -7.24 8.80 -7.97
CA SER A 182 -7.35 9.37 -6.62
C SER A 182 -6.88 8.37 -5.56
N SER A 183 -6.13 8.84 -4.56
CA SER A 183 -5.74 8.02 -3.41
C SER A 183 -6.93 7.43 -2.66
N MET A 184 -8.05 8.16 -2.62
CA MET A 184 -9.30 7.69 -2.02
C MET A 184 -9.88 6.49 -2.79
N LYS A 185 -9.83 6.51 -4.14
CA LYS A 185 -10.28 5.38 -4.96
C LYS A 185 -9.47 4.12 -4.71
N VAL A 186 -8.14 4.26 -4.61
CA VAL A 186 -7.27 3.14 -4.27
C VAL A 186 -7.58 2.61 -2.87
N ALA A 187 -7.76 3.49 -1.88
CA ALA A 187 -8.11 3.10 -0.52
C ALA A 187 -9.46 2.37 -0.44
N LYS A 188 -10.48 2.85 -1.18
CA LYS A 188 -11.78 2.17 -1.28
C LYS A 188 -11.66 0.80 -1.94
N ALA A 189 -10.90 0.70 -3.04
CA ALA A 189 -10.64 -0.56 -3.72
C ALA A 189 -9.98 -1.57 -2.76
N MET A 190 -8.95 -1.13 -2.00
CA MET A 190 -8.28 -2.00 -1.03
C MET A 190 -9.25 -2.54 0.03
N LEU A 191 -10.14 -1.70 0.57
CA LEU A 191 -11.15 -2.15 1.52
C LEU A 191 -12.15 -3.10 0.88
N ASP A 192 -12.66 -2.80 -0.31
CA ASP A 192 -13.65 -3.61 -1.02
C ASP A 192 -13.11 -5.00 -1.33
N PHE A 193 -11.90 -5.10 -1.91
CA PHE A 193 -11.30 -6.39 -2.24
C PHE A 193 -10.99 -7.23 -0.99
N ALA A 194 -10.67 -6.62 0.16
CA ALA A 194 -10.52 -7.33 1.42
C ALA A 194 -11.80 -8.01 1.92
N THR A 195 -12.97 -7.58 1.43
CA THR A 195 -14.26 -8.17 1.80
C THR A 195 -14.67 -9.35 0.93
N GLN A 196 -14.02 -9.56 -0.23
CA GLN A 196 -14.53 -10.50 -1.26
C GLN A 196 -14.22 -11.97 -0.97
N ASP A 197 -13.48 -12.30 0.07
CA ASP A 197 -13.13 -13.68 0.52
C ASP A 197 -12.63 -14.60 -0.62
N LYS A 198 -11.90 -14.06 -1.59
CA LYS A 198 -11.30 -14.77 -2.71
C LYS A 198 -9.93 -15.30 -2.32
N LYS A 199 -9.55 -16.50 -2.82
CA LYS A 199 -8.21 -17.09 -2.61
C LYS A 199 -7.37 -16.99 -3.86
N GLY A 200 -6.08 -16.70 -3.69
CA GLY A 200 -5.10 -16.58 -4.78
C GLY A 200 -4.44 -15.22 -4.84
N THR A 201 -3.68 -14.98 -5.91
CA THR A 201 -3.00 -13.71 -6.15
C THR A 201 -3.72 -12.94 -7.26
N PHE A 202 -4.08 -11.69 -6.95
CA PHE A 202 -4.85 -10.81 -7.82
C PHE A 202 -4.08 -9.51 -8.06
N ILE A 203 -4.01 -9.08 -9.32
CA ILE A 203 -3.39 -7.80 -9.71
C ILE A 203 -4.51 -6.86 -10.16
N HIS A 204 -4.59 -5.70 -9.51
CA HIS A 204 -5.57 -4.65 -9.79
C HIS A 204 -4.87 -3.49 -10.49
N GLU A 205 -5.07 -3.36 -11.78
CA GLU A 205 -4.48 -2.31 -12.60
C GLU A 205 -5.22 -0.97 -12.41
N SER A 206 -4.58 0.13 -12.78
CA SER A 206 -5.06 1.48 -12.51
C SER A 206 -6.44 1.79 -13.11
N ASP A 207 -6.81 1.20 -14.24
CA ASP A 207 -8.13 1.37 -14.86
C ASP A 207 -9.25 0.71 -14.07
N GLU A 208 -9.00 -0.44 -13.44
CA GLU A 208 -9.92 -1.05 -12.49
C GLU A 208 -10.13 -0.14 -11.27
N LEU A 209 -9.05 0.43 -10.73
CA LEU A 209 -9.08 1.33 -9.57
C LEU A 209 -9.85 2.64 -9.85
N GLN A 210 -10.03 3.04 -11.10
CA GLN A 210 -10.85 4.21 -11.47
C GLN A 210 -12.34 4.03 -11.18
N ARG A 211 -12.81 2.81 -10.98
CA ARG A 211 -14.25 2.49 -10.81
C ARG A 211 -14.76 2.75 -9.39
N PHE A 212 -13.87 2.96 -8.43
CA PHE A 212 -14.18 3.17 -7.00
C PHE A 212 -14.39 4.67 -6.61
#